data_26a465ec038977793198633748a71b50
#
_entry.id   26a465ec038977793198633748a71b50
#
_cell.length_a   1.000
_cell.length_b   1.000
_cell.length_c   1.000
_cell.angle_alpha   90.00
_cell.angle_beta   90.00
_cell.angle_gamma   90.00
#
_symmetry.space_group_name_H-M   'P 1'
#
loop_
_entity.id
_entity.type
_entity.pdbx_description
1 polymer ?
#
loop_
_entity_poly.entity_id
_entity_poly.type
_entity_poly.pdbx_seq_one_letter_code
_entity_poly.pdbx_strand_id
1 'polypeptide(L)' 'MTADEFECSRAACRSRATYQVIWRNPRIHDETRRKVWLACDEHVGFLSDYLRARDFPVEVKAGLPE' A
#
# COMPACT_ATOMS: atom_id res chain seq x y z
N MET A 1 -5.30 -20.10 6.92
CA MET A 1 -4.91 -19.91 6.37
C MET A 1 -4.35 -18.85 6.14
N THR A 2 -3.63 -18.63 6.00
CA THR A 2 -2.88 -17.51 5.99
C THR A 2 -2.52 -17.06 4.65
N ALA A 3 -3.01 -17.68 3.66
CA ALA A 3 -2.73 -17.28 2.32
C ALA A 3 -3.15 -15.86 2.05
N ASP A 4 -4.09 -15.37 2.83
CA ASP A 4 -4.63 -14.05 2.57
C ASP A 4 -3.85 -12.93 3.19
N GLU A 5 -2.84 -13.23 3.96
CA GLU A 5 -2.10 -12.18 4.63
C GLU A 5 -1.48 -11.17 3.71
N PHE A 6 -1.14 -11.58 2.50
CA PHE A 6 -0.41 -10.73 1.59
C PHE A 6 -1.16 -10.55 0.28
N GLU A 7 -2.46 -10.40 0.38
CA GLU A 7 -3.24 -10.08 -0.80
C GLU A 7 -3.16 -8.59 -1.11
N CYS A 8 -3.33 -8.25 -2.37
CA CYS A 8 -3.41 -6.87 -2.81
C CYS A 8 -4.55 -6.15 -2.09
N SER A 9 -4.31 -4.91 -1.70
CA SER A 9 -5.29 -4.11 -0.95
C SER A 9 -6.41 -3.56 -1.80
N ARG A 10 -6.31 -3.63 -3.12
CA ARG A 10 -7.36 -3.09 -3.95
C ARG A 10 -8.61 -3.93 -3.80
N ALA A 11 -9.76 -3.27 -3.72
CA ALA A 11 -11.03 -3.94 -3.55
C ALA A 11 -11.22 -4.99 -4.64
N ALA A 12 -11.68 -6.15 -4.26
CA ALA A 12 -11.96 -7.27 -5.14
C ALA A 12 -10.72 -7.90 -5.79
N CYS A 13 -9.53 -7.42 -5.51
CA CYS A 13 -8.32 -8.05 -6.02
C CYS A 13 -7.83 -9.09 -5.04
N ARG A 14 -7.58 -10.29 -5.54
CA ARG A 14 -7.09 -11.36 -4.70
C ARG A 14 -5.72 -11.85 -5.11
N SER A 15 -5.05 -11.08 -5.95
CA SER A 15 -3.71 -11.43 -6.38
C SER A 15 -2.74 -11.27 -5.23
N ARG A 16 -1.70 -12.06 -5.24
CA ARG A 16 -0.66 -11.95 -4.23
C ARG A 16 0.03 -10.62 -4.36
N ALA A 17 0.23 -9.95 -3.25
CA ALA A 17 0.93 -8.67 -3.26
C ALA A 17 2.42 -8.89 -3.49
N THR A 18 3.05 -7.98 -4.20
CA THR A 18 4.48 -8.01 -4.46
C THR A 18 5.14 -6.68 -4.15
N TYR A 19 4.36 -5.68 -3.74
CA TYR A 19 4.88 -4.36 -3.40
C TYR A 19 4.25 -3.86 -2.12
N GLN A 20 4.94 -2.93 -1.49
CA GLN A 20 4.42 -2.20 -0.34
C GLN A 20 4.24 -0.75 -0.73
N VAL A 21 3.09 -0.19 -0.42
CA VAL A 21 2.83 1.25 -0.60
C VAL A 21 2.79 1.84 0.79
N ILE A 22 3.82 2.58 1.16
CA ILE A 22 3.99 3.13 2.50
C ILE A 22 3.55 4.58 2.46
N TRP A 23 2.61 4.96 3.31
CA TRP A 23 2.02 6.27 3.24
C TRP A 23 1.60 6.75 4.62
N ARG A 24 1.25 8.01 4.72
CA ARG A 24 0.62 8.52 5.92
C ARG A 24 -0.31 9.67 5.54
N ASN A 25 -1.29 9.92 6.38
CA ASN A 25 -2.18 11.06 6.23
C ASN A 25 -1.69 12.15 7.19
N PRO A 26 -1.07 13.21 6.68
CA PRO A 26 -0.46 14.23 7.58
C PRO A 26 -1.47 14.94 8.46
N ARG A 27 -2.76 14.83 8.18
CA ARG A 27 -3.77 15.49 8.99
C ARG A 27 -4.09 14.72 10.25
N ILE A 28 -3.91 13.38 10.23
CA ILE A 28 -4.27 12.56 11.37
C ILE A 28 -3.11 11.71 11.87
N HIS A 29 -2.02 11.62 11.11
CA HIS A 29 -0.86 10.84 11.52
C HIS A 29 0.32 11.79 11.74
N ASP A 30 1.10 11.57 12.78
CA ASP A 30 2.29 12.39 12.98
C ASP A 30 3.41 11.87 12.08
N GLU A 31 4.56 12.50 12.15
CA GLU A 31 5.66 12.21 11.25
C GLU A 31 6.21 10.82 11.41
N THR A 32 6.03 10.22 12.56
CA THR A 32 6.58 8.91 12.83
C THR A 32 5.65 7.80 12.45
N ARG A 33 4.38 8.13 12.15
CA ARG A 33 3.42 7.11 11.86
C ARG A 33 3.40 6.80 10.38
N ARG A 34 3.36 5.55 10.05
CA ARG A 34 3.28 5.11 8.65
C ARG A 34 2.27 4.00 8.54
N LYS A 35 1.56 3.99 7.43
CA LYS A 35 0.67 2.90 7.08
C LYS A 35 1.26 2.17 5.88
N VAL A 36 0.90 0.91 5.74
CA VAL A 36 1.39 0.12 4.62
C VAL A 36 0.20 -0.55 3.96
N TRP A 37 0.06 -0.35 2.66
CA TRP A 37 -0.88 -1.10 1.84
C TRP A 37 -0.07 -2.05 0.98
N LEU A 38 -0.51 -3.28 0.91
CA LEU A 38 0.13 -4.26 0.05
C LEU A 38 -0.52 -4.20 -1.33
N ALA A 39 0.25 -4.36 -2.37
CA ALA A 39 -0.24 -4.22 -3.72
C ALA A 39 0.40 -5.22 -4.65
N CYS A 40 -0.37 -5.69 -5.62
CA CYS A 40 0.17 -6.55 -6.67
C CYS A 40 0.78 -5.68 -7.78
N ASP A 41 1.43 -6.32 -8.72
CA ASP A 41 2.07 -5.62 -9.84
C ASP A 41 1.11 -4.74 -10.60
N GLU A 42 -0.12 -5.20 -10.74
CA GLU A 42 -1.09 -4.48 -11.56
C GLU A 42 -1.67 -3.28 -10.85
N HIS A 43 -1.70 -3.30 -9.53
CA HIS A 43 -2.40 -2.26 -8.79
C HIS A 43 -1.51 -1.36 -7.98
N VAL A 44 -0.21 -1.63 -7.94
CA VAL A 44 0.69 -0.78 -7.16
C VAL A 44 0.65 0.66 -7.66
N GLY A 45 0.60 0.85 -8.98
CA GLY A 45 0.48 2.20 -9.53
C GLY A 45 -0.85 2.83 -9.19
N PHE A 46 -1.93 2.07 -9.32
CA PHE A 46 -3.27 2.55 -9.01
C PHE A 46 -3.35 3.02 -7.56
N LEU A 47 -2.86 2.20 -6.63
CA LEU A 47 -2.97 2.52 -5.22
C LEU A 47 -2.07 3.70 -4.82
N SER A 48 -0.87 3.74 -5.37
CA SER A 48 0.02 4.85 -5.06
C SER A 48 -0.50 6.17 -5.63
N ASP A 49 -1.05 6.13 -6.85
CA ASP A 49 -1.62 7.33 -7.45
C ASP A 49 -2.83 7.82 -6.69
N TYR A 50 -3.65 6.91 -6.20
CA TYR A 50 -4.81 7.26 -5.39
C TYR A 50 -4.38 8.07 -4.17
N LEU A 51 -3.33 7.63 -3.50
CA LEU A 51 -2.85 8.31 -2.30
C LEU A 51 -2.15 9.63 -2.63
N ARG A 52 -1.41 9.66 -3.73
CA ARG A 52 -0.74 10.89 -4.14
C ARG A 52 -1.73 11.95 -4.56
N ALA A 53 -2.85 11.54 -5.14
CA ALA A 53 -3.89 12.50 -5.50
C ALA A 53 -4.50 13.19 -4.29
N ARG A 54 -4.30 12.63 -3.10
CA ARG A 54 -4.76 13.21 -1.86
C ARG A 54 -3.66 14.00 -1.15
N ASP A 55 -2.53 14.16 -1.82
CA ASP A 55 -1.38 14.88 -1.28
C ASP A 55 -0.77 14.18 -0.07
N PHE A 56 -0.89 12.87 0.01
CA PHE A 56 -0.27 12.12 1.09
C PHE A 56 1.16 11.77 0.68
N PRO A 57 2.11 11.79 1.61
CA PRO A 57 3.44 11.25 1.32
C PRO A 57 3.35 9.75 1.04
N VAL A 58 3.94 9.31 -0.03
CA VAL A 58 3.88 7.92 -0.47
C VAL A 58 5.25 7.43 -0.89
N GLU A 59 5.59 6.23 -0.44
CA GLU A 59 6.82 5.57 -0.87
C GLU A 59 6.46 4.16 -1.29
N VAL A 60 6.96 3.70 -2.42
CA VAL A 60 6.71 2.36 -2.93
C VAL A 60 7.97 1.53 -2.80
N LYS A 61 7.85 0.35 -2.20
CA LYS A 61 8.98 -0.57 -2.08
C LYS A 61 8.61 -1.91 -2.68
N ALA A 62 9.52 -2.50 -3.42
CA ALA A 62 9.31 -3.85 -3.93
C ALA A 62 9.48 -4.86 -2.79
N GLY A 63 8.75 -5.94 -2.88
CA GLY A 63 8.82 -7.00 -1.88
C GLY A 63 7.82 -6.80 -0.76
N LEU A 64 7.76 -7.75 0.14
CA LEU A 64 6.79 -7.76 1.22
C LEU A 64 7.49 -7.52 2.55
N PRO A 65 6.75 -7.06 3.55
CA PRO A 65 7.34 -6.87 4.87
C PRO A 65 7.79 -8.22 5.43
N GLU A 66 8.83 -8.22 6.19
CA GLU A 66 9.34 -9.46 6.78
C GLU A 66 9.06 -9.56 8.24
#